data_a11e827362fb4c48bda985a3fffb6ea3
#
_entry.id   a11e827362fb4c48bda985a3fffb6ea3
#
_cell.length_a   1.000
_cell.length_b   1.000
_cell.length_c   1.000
_cell.angle_alpha   90.00
_cell.angle_beta   90.00
_cell.angle_gamma   90.00
#
_symmetry.space_group_name_H-M   'P 1'
#
loop_
_entity.id
_entity.type
_entity.pdbx_description
1 polymer ?
#
loop_
_entity_poly.entity_id
_entity_poly.type
_entity_poly.pdbx_seq_one_letter_code
_entity_poly.pdbx_strand_id
1 'polypeptide(L)'
;FLRYTIIMKENYYTTRNLKDNEKISELLEKQLPPFCFDYFLGIESLTSCQTRLKYAYDLCIFFDFLCRKKYPKKAPLDLTLEDLEAVTNNDIELFLSYLSGYRYNGKILTCDAPAKSRKLSAVRAMFKYFFNKGDIEVNNAAKVATPKCREKEIIRLNENEVSELLSVAESGRGLTRHAIGYHDK
;
A
#
# COMPACT_ATOMS: atom_id res chain seq x y z
N PHE A 1 -30.73 -34.42 -22.12
CA PHE A 1 -29.65 -33.44 -22.18
C PHE A 1 -29.46 -32.85 -20.77
N LEU A 2 -28.62 -33.46 -19.95
CA LEU A 2 -28.21 -32.94 -18.63
C LEU A 2 -27.24 -31.76 -18.85
N ARG A 3 -27.67 -30.54 -18.55
CA ARG A 3 -26.80 -29.38 -18.41
C ARG A 3 -26.00 -29.57 -17.12
N TYR A 4 -24.75 -30.00 -17.23
CA TYR A 4 -23.79 -29.83 -16.14
C TYR A 4 -23.46 -28.36 -16.03
N THR A 5 -24.12 -27.66 -15.13
CA THR A 5 -23.67 -26.35 -14.68
C THR A 5 -22.43 -26.59 -13.82
N ILE A 6 -21.25 -26.39 -14.41
CA ILE A 6 -20.00 -26.36 -13.66
C ILE A 6 -20.09 -25.09 -12.77
N ILE A 7 -20.50 -25.27 -11.52
CA ILE A 7 -20.32 -24.25 -10.48
C ILE A 7 -18.81 -24.23 -10.24
N MET A 8 -18.11 -23.32 -10.94
CA MET A 8 -16.74 -23.00 -10.60
C MET A 8 -16.78 -22.43 -9.17
N LYS A 9 -16.28 -23.20 -8.21
CA LYS A 9 -15.98 -22.67 -6.87
C LYS A 9 -15.08 -21.46 -7.10
N GLU A 10 -15.62 -20.24 -6.91
CA GLU A 10 -14.83 -19.02 -7.01
C GLU A 10 -13.61 -19.16 -6.09
N ASN A 11 -12.43 -19.13 -6.69
CA ASN A 11 -11.20 -19.19 -5.91
C ASN A 11 -11.13 -17.91 -5.08
N TYR A 12 -10.96 -18.03 -3.77
CA TYR A 12 -10.83 -16.91 -2.83
C TYR A 12 -9.87 -15.82 -3.34
N TYR A 13 -8.76 -16.20 -3.95
CA TYR A 13 -7.78 -15.27 -4.50
C TYR A 13 -8.31 -14.48 -5.70
N THR A 14 -9.10 -15.10 -6.56
CA THR A 14 -9.74 -14.44 -7.72
C THR A 14 -10.74 -13.39 -7.25
N THR A 15 -11.64 -13.76 -6.35
CA THR A 15 -12.65 -12.85 -5.79
C THR A 15 -12.00 -11.69 -5.04
N ARG A 16 -10.93 -11.95 -4.28
CA ARG A 16 -10.18 -10.89 -3.61
C ARG A 16 -9.51 -9.94 -4.60
N ASN A 17 -8.84 -10.47 -5.62
CA ASN A 17 -8.17 -9.64 -6.63
C ASN A 17 -9.17 -8.77 -7.41
N LEU A 18 -10.37 -9.25 -7.68
CA LEU A 18 -11.42 -8.45 -8.29
C LEU A 18 -11.80 -7.26 -7.40
N LYS A 19 -12.06 -7.49 -6.11
CA LYS A 19 -12.35 -6.42 -5.14
C LYS A 19 -11.20 -5.42 -4.99
N ASP A 20 -9.97 -5.92 -4.97
CA ASP A 20 -8.78 -5.07 -4.88
C ASP A 20 -8.64 -4.19 -6.13
N ASN A 21 -8.90 -4.74 -7.35
CA ASN A 21 -8.89 -3.98 -8.61
C ASN A 21 -10.01 -2.93 -8.65
N GLU A 22 -11.24 -3.29 -8.24
CA GLU A 22 -12.34 -2.31 -8.12
C GLU A 22 -11.95 -1.14 -7.21
N LYS A 23 -11.29 -1.45 -6.09
CA LYS A 23 -10.84 -0.41 -5.15
C LYS A 23 -9.72 0.45 -5.72
N ILE A 24 -8.79 -0.12 -6.49
CA ILE A 24 -7.76 0.65 -7.21
C ILE A 24 -8.42 1.60 -8.21
N SER A 25 -9.38 1.12 -9.00
CA SER A 25 -10.11 1.94 -9.98
C SER A 25 -10.83 3.10 -9.28
N GLU A 26 -11.51 2.84 -8.17
CA GLU A 26 -12.17 3.89 -7.38
C GLU A 26 -11.18 4.96 -6.88
N LEU A 27 -9.98 4.56 -6.42
CA LEU A 27 -8.96 5.49 -5.95
C LEU A 27 -8.37 6.32 -7.10
N LEU A 28 -8.17 5.71 -8.27
CA LEU A 28 -7.70 6.39 -9.48
C LEU A 28 -8.71 7.45 -9.96
N GLU A 29 -10.00 7.15 -9.92
CA GLU A 29 -11.03 8.08 -10.36
C GLU A 29 -11.28 9.24 -9.38
N LYS A 30 -11.15 9.00 -8.06
CA LYS A 30 -11.62 9.94 -7.04
C LYS A 30 -10.52 10.65 -6.26
N GLN A 31 -9.31 10.11 -6.20
CA GLN A 31 -8.29 10.57 -5.24
C GLN A 31 -6.88 10.69 -5.80
N LEU A 32 -6.59 10.11 -6.95
CA LEU A 32 -5.27 10.13 -7.55
C LEU A 32 -5.24 11.02 -8.80
N PRO A 33 -4.11 11.69 -9.09
CA PRO A 33 -3.93 12.44 -10.33
C PRO A 33 -4.19 11.56 -11.57
N PRO A 34 -4.72 12.13 -12.68
CA PRO A 34 -5.05 11.36 -13.89
C PRO A 34 -3.86 10.58 -14.47
N PHE A 35 -2.64 11.12 -14.41
CA PHE A 35 -1.45 10.43 -14.89
C PHE A 35 -1.11 9.14 -14.11
N CYS A 36 -1.64 8.97 -12.89
CA CYS A 36 -1.47 7.74 -12.14
C CYS A 36 -2.11 6.53 -12.84
N PHE A 37 -3.11 6.74 -13.69
CA PHE A 37 -3.69 5.65 -14.49
C PHE A 37 -2.63 4.95 -15.33
N ASP A 38 -1.79 5.71 -16.04
CA ASP A 38 -0.68 5.17 -16.85
C ASP A 38 0.31 4.38 -16.01
N TYR A 39 0.65 4.91 -14.81
CA TYR A 39 1.54 4.22 -13.89
C TYR A 39 0.96 2.86 -13.46
N PHE A 40 -0.30 2.82 -13.01
CA PHE A 40 -0.93 1.59 -12.54
C PHE A 40 -1.13 0.57 -13.66
N LEU A 41 -1.42 1.02 -14.87
CA LEU A 41 -1.46 0.17 -16.05
C LEU A 41 -0.07 -0.42 -16.35
N GLY A 42 0.98 0.41 -16.31
CA GLY A 42 2.34 -0.01 -16.61
C GLY A 42 2.94 -1.01 -15.61
N ILE A 43 2.49 -1.00 -14.35
CA ILE A 43 2.95 -1.96 -13.34
C ILE A 43 2.03 -3.17 -13.15
N GLU A 44 0.96 -3.28 -13.93
CA GLU A 44 -0.06 -4.33 -13.73
C GLU A 44 0.50 -5.74 -13.84
N SER A 45 1.30 -5.99 -14.86
CA SER A 45 1.95 -7.30 -15.08
C SER A 45 3.16 -7.55 -14.19
N LEU A 46 3.69 -6.50 -13.53
CA LEU A 46 4.94 -6.57 -12.77
C LEU A 46 4.73 -6.75 -11.27
N THR A 47 3.51 -6.45 -10.77
CA THR A 47 3.22 -6.44 -9.34
C THR A 47 1.90 -7.13 -9.01
N SER A 48 1.81 -7.72 -7.81
CA SER A 48 0.56 -8.29 -7.35
C SER A 48 -0.53 -7.21 -7.14
N CYS A 49 -1.79 -7.59 -7.30
CA CYS A 49 -2.94 -6.70 -7.08
C CYS A 49 -2.90 -6.06 -5.67
N GLN A 50 -2.54 -6.83 -4.65
CA GLN A 50 -2.38 -6.31 -3.29
C GLN A 50 -1.28 -5.26 -3.16
N THR A 51 -0.16 -5.43 -3.87
CA THR A 51 0.92 -4.43 -3.87
C THR A 51 0.45 -3.14 -4.54
N ARG A 52 -0.25 -3.25 -5.67
CA ARG A 52 -0.83 -2.09 -6.36
C ARG A 52 -1.83 -1.35 -5.47
N LEU A 53 -2.73 -2.07 -4.78
CA LEU A 53 -3.69 -1.44 -3.88
C LEU A 53 -2.98 -0.70 -2.72
N LYS A 54 -1.94 -1.29 -2.13
CA LYS A 54 -1.14 -0.61 -1.10
C LYS A 54 -0.45 0.63 -1.65
N TYR A 55 0.10 0.56 -2.85
CA TYR A 55 0.70 1.72 -3.53
C TYR A 55 -0.34 2.81 -3.79
N ALA A 56 -1.55 2.46 -4.24
CA ALA A 56 -2.62 3.43 -4.44
C ALA A 56 -2.93 4.21 -3.14
N TYR A 57 -3.13 3.51 -2.02
CA TYR A 57 -3.34 4.17 -0.73
C TYR A 57 -2.17 5.06 -0.29
N ASP A 58 -0.93 4.59 -0.48
CA ASP A 58 0.24 5.35 -0.10
C ASP A 58 0.41 6.61 -0.95
N LEU A 59 0.11 6.52 -2.25
CA LEU A 59 0.14 7.65 -3.18
C LEU A 59 -1.00 8.64 -2.92
N CYS A 60 -2.20 8.21 -2.52
CA CYS A 60 -3.27 9.12 -2.09
C CYS A 60 -2.79 10.02 -0.93
N ILE A 61 -2.09 9.46 0.05
CA ILE A 61 -1.54 10.24 1.18
C ILE A 61 -0.45 11.20 0.70
N PHE A 62 0.39 10.77 -0.24
CA PHE A 62 1.45 11.61 -0.80
C PHE A 62 0.89 12.81 -1.57
N PHE A 63 -0.10 12.61 -2.44
CA PHE A 63 -0.73 13.69 -3.19
C PHE A 63 -1.56 14.62 -2.30
N ASP A 64 -2.27 14.10 -1.29
CA ASP A 64 -2.94 14.95 -0.28
C ASP A 64 -1.91 15.85 0.44
N PHE A 65 -0.75 15.31 0.82
CA PHE A 65 0.34 16.11 1.39
C PHE A 65 0.84 17.18 0.43
N LEU A 66 1.09 16.85 -0.85
CA LEU A 66 1.55 17.82 -1.84
C LEU A 66 0.53 18.96 -2.02
N CYS A 67 -0.75 18.64 -2.12
CA CYS A 67 -1.81 19.65 -2.23
C CYS A 67 -1.85 20.56 -1.01
N ARG A 68 -1.65 20.03 0.21
CA ARG A 68 -1.65 20.84 1.45
C ARG A 68 -0.41 21.71 1.58
N LYS A 69 0.75 21.28 1.10
CA LYS A 69 2.03 21.93 1.40
C LYS A 69 2.62 22.70 0.22
N LYS A 70 2.50 22.18 -0.98
CA LYS A 70 3.11 22.72 -2.18
C LYS A 70 2.09 23.34 -3.14
N TYR A 71 0.92 22.72 -3.28
CA TYR A 71 -0.11 23.12 -4.23
C TYR A 71 -1.47 23.43 -3.57
N PRO A 72 -1.56 24.42 -2.64
CA PRO A 72 -2.76 24.63 -1.82
C PRO A 72 -4.01 25.06 -2.60
N LYS A 73 -3.84 25.39 -3.89
CA LYS A 73 -4.95 25.78 -4.79
C LYS A 73 -5.40 24.62 -5.71
N LYS A 74 -4.76 23.45 -5.63
CA LYS A 74 -5.07 22.29 -6.46
C LYS A 74 -5.63 21.16 -5.60
N ALA A 75 -6.62 20.42 -6.13
CA ALA A 75 -6.97 19.11 -5.60
C ALA A 75 -6.03 18.03 -6.21
N PRO A 76 -5.94 16.83 -5.62
CA PRO A 76 -5.11 15.77 -6.19
C PRO A 76 -5.42 15.45 -7.65
N LEU A 77 -6.69 15.55 -8.05
CA LEU A 77 -7.14 15.31 -9.43
C LEU A 77 -6.69 16.39 -10.44
N ASP A 78 -6.30 17.58 -9.94
CA ASP A 78 -5.85 18.71 -10.79
C ASP A 78 -4.32 18.70 -11.00
N LEU A 79 -3.60 17.77 -10.38
CA LEU A 79 -2.15 17.69 -10.51
C LEU A 79 -1.76 17.09 -11.86
N THR A 80 -0.72 17.66 -12.45
CA THR A 80 -0.16 17.27 -13.75
C THR A 80 1.22 16.61 -13.59
N LEU A 81 1.78 16.09 -14.69
CA LEU A 81 3.15 15.56 -14.70
C LEU A 81 4.18 16.66 -14.43
N GLU A 82 3.95 17.89 -14.89
CA GLU A 82 4.82 19.02 -14.58
C GLU A 82 4.84 19.32 -13.07
N ASP A 83 3.70 19.21 -12.40
CA ASP A 83 3.63 19.32 -10.93
C ASP A 83 4.45 18.22 -10.25
N LEU A 84 4.41 16.99 -10.79
CA LEU A 84 5.19 15.86 -10.27
C LEU A 84 6.69 16.10 -10.49
N GLU A 85 7.09 16.57 -11.66
CA GLU A 85 8.48 16.88 -12.00
C GLU A 85 9.05 17.98 -11.12
N ALA A 86 8.24 19.00 -10.79
CA ALA A 86 8.62 20.07 -9.88
C ALA A 86 8.78 19.64 -8.41
N VAL A 87 8.44 18.38 -8.04
CA VAL A 87 8.66 17.85 -6.69
C VAL A 87 10.15 17.58 -6.49
N THR A 88 10.71 18.23 -5.48
CA THR A 88 12.13 18.08 -5.10
C THR A 88 12.34 16.94 -4.11
N ASN A 89 13.60 16.52 -3.93
CA ASN A 89 13.97 15.60 -2.87
C ASN A 89 13.61 16.14 -1.48
N ASN A 90 13.76 17.46 -1.26
CA ASN A 90 13.36 18.10 0.00
C ASN A 90 11.85 17.98 0.27
N ASP A 91 11.00 18.10 -0.75
CA ASP A 91 9.55 17.90 -0.59
C ASP A 91 9.23 16.47 -0.12
N ILE A 92 9.96 15.48 -0.63
CA ILE A 92 9.78 14.07 -0.23
C ILE A 92 10.33 13.83 1.18
N GLU A 93 11.42 14.46 1.58
CA GLU A 93 11.92 14.41 2.96
C GLU A 93 10.93 15.07 3.93
N LEU A 94 10.33 16.20 3.56
CA LEU A 94 9.25 16.82 4.32
C LEU A 94 8.02 15.91 4.43
N PHE A 95 7.69 15.17 3.35
CA PHE A 95 6.64 14.14 3.42
C PHE A 95 6.95 13.06 4.45
N LEU A 96 8.17 12.54 4.49
CA LEU A 96 8.57 11.55 5.50
C LEU A 96 8.52 12.10 6.92
N SER A 97 8.85 13.38 7.12
CA SER A 97 8.68 14.07 8.40
C SER A 97 7.21 14.22 8.76
N TYR A 98 6.37 14.65 7.82
CA TYR A 98 4.92 14.79 7.97
C TYR A 98 4.25 13.50 8.44
N LEU A 99 4.70 12.34 7.96
CA LEU A 99 4.18 11.03 8.37
C LEU A 99 4.41 10.68 9.85
N SER A 100 5.22 11.43 10.59
CA SER A 100 5.38 11.24 12.05
C SER A 100 4.13 11.58 12.84
N GLY A 101 3.28 12.46 12.29
CA GLY A 101 1.99 12.82 12.87
C GLY A 101 1.20 13.63 11.85
N TYR A 102 0.20 13.03 11.23
CA TYR A 102 -0.57 13.64 10.14
C TYR A 102 -2.06 13.38 10.28
N ARG A 103 -2.84 14.22 9.61
CA ARG A 103 -4.31 14.08 9.55
C ARG A 103 -4.71 13.69 8.13
N TYR A 104 -5.41 12.56 8.01
CA TYR A 104 -5.94 12.05 6.75
C TYR A 104 -7.34 11.49 6.95
N ASN A 105 -8.30 11.85 6.09
CA ASN A 105 -9.71 11.46 6.20
C ASN A 105 -10.30 11.68 7.62
N GLY A 106 -10.01 12.84 8.24
CA GLY A 106 -10.50 13.21 9.56
C GLY A 106 -9.80 12.52 10.75
N LYS A 107 -8.90 11.55 10.49
CA LYS A 107 -8.19 10.80 11.53
C LYS A 107 -6.76 11.33 11.71
N ILE A 108 -6.28 11.30 12.96
CA ILE A 108 -4.87 11.55 13.27
C ILE A 108 -4.14 10.20 13.19
N LEU A 109 -3.09 10.15 12.38
CA LEU A 109 -2.32 8.95 12.08
C LEU A 109 -0.83 9.20 12.30
N THR A 110 -0.09 8.15 12.63
CA THR A 110 1.37 8.15 12.76
C THR A 110 1.96 6.99 11.98
N CYS A 111 3.17 7.15 11.47
CA CYS A 111 3.92 6.07 10.83
C CYS A 111 5.25 5.86 11.55
N ASP A 112 5.55 4.60 11.84
CA ASP A 112 6.88 4.15 12.25
C ASP A 112 7.84 4.09 11.05
N ALA A 113 9.11 3.78 11.30
CA ALA A 113 10.13 3.73 10.25
C ALA A 113 9.81 2.70 9.13
N PRO A 114 9.33 1.47 9.41
CA PRO A 114 8.87 0.54 8.38
C PRO A 114 7.73 1.08 7.53
N ALA A 115 6.73 1.71 8.14
CA ALA A 115 5.59 2.28 7.41
C ALA A 115 6.01 3.46 6.53
N LYS A 116 6.93 4.32 7.00
CA LYS A 116 7.53 5.40 6.20
C LYS A 116 8.33 4.86 5.03
N SER A 117 9.16 3.83 5.27
CA SER A 117 9.95 3.16 4.22
C SER A 117 9.07 2.58 3.12
N ARG A 118 7.96 1.93 3.47
CA ARG A 118 7.00 1.39 2.51
C ARG A 118 6.35 2.50 1.67
N LYS A 119 5.93 3.61 2.29
CA LYS A 119 5.35 4.75 1.56
C LYS A 119 6.37 5.40 0.63
N LEU A 120 7.61 5.54 1.06
CA LEU A 120 8.70 6.01 0.21
C LEU A 120 8.92 5.08 -0.99
N SER A 121 8.79 3.76 -0.79
CA SER A 121 8.93 2.79 -1.89
C SER A 121 7.84 2.96 -2.95
N ALA A 122 6.59 3.27 -2.56
CA ALA A 122 5.52 3.57 -3.52
C ALA A 122 5.83 4.84 -4.33
N VAL A 123 6.28 5.91 -3.66
CA VAL A 123 6.69 7.17 -4.32
C VAL A 123 7.86 6.93 -5.29
N ARG A 124 8.89 6.22 -4.84
CA ARG A 124 10.06 5.88 -5.68
C ARG A 124 9.69 5.06 -6.90
N ALA A 125 8.78 4.08 -6.75
CA ALA A 125 8.33 3.25 -7.86
C ALA A 125 7.62 4.08 -8.93
N MET A 126 6.77 5.02 -8.53
CA MET A 126 6.09 5.94 -9.44
C MET A 126 7.08 6.89 -10.14
N PHE A 127 7.98 7.55 -9.40
CA PHE A 127 8.99 8.43 -10.01
C PHE A 127 9.91 7.67 -10.97
N LYS A 128 10.33 6.45 -10.61
CA LYS A 128 11.14 5.59 -11.48
C LYS A 128 10.40 5.23 -12.76
N TYR A 129 9.10 4.94 -12.68
CA TYR A 129 8.28 4.62 -13.86
C TYR A 129 8.26 5.78 -14.85
N PHE A 130 7.90 6.99 -14.42
CA PHE A 130 7.83 8.15 -15.30
C PHE A 130 9.20 8.59 -15.80
N PHE A 131 10.23 8.50 -14.99
CA PHE A 131 11.61 8.75 -15.42
C PHE A 131 12.07 7.78 -16.51
N ASN A 132 11.80 6.48 -16.35
CA ASN A 132 12.16 5.48 -17.34
C ASN A 132 11.36 5.61 -18.65
N LYS A 133 10.14 6.13 -18.56
CA LYS A 133 9.28 6.42 -19.72
C LYS A 133 9.70 7.70 -20.45
N GLY A 134 10.47 8.55 -19.79
CA GLY A 134 10.89 9.85 -20.32
C GLY A 134 9.86 10.97 -20.11
N ASP A 135 8.86 10.75 -19.29
CA ASP A 135 7.81 11.73 -18.96
C ASP A 135 8.28 12.77 -17.92
N ILE A 136 9.34 12.48 -17.18
CA ILE A 136 10.05 13.40 -16.29
C ILE A 136 11.57 13.28 -16.51
N GLU A 137 12.28 14.40 -16.41
CA GLU A 137 13.73 14.45 -16.66
C GLU A 137 14.56 14.02 -15.45
N VAL A 138 14.04 14.18 -14.23
CA VAL A 138 14.80 13.93 -13.00
C VAL A 138 14.03 13.05 -12.02
N ASN A 139 14.66 11.96 -11.57
CA ASN A 139 14.13 11.11 -10.49
C ASN A 139 14.61 11.61 -9.12
N ASN A 140 13.94 12.62 -8.58
CA ASN A 140 14.26 13.18 -7.26
C ASN A 140 13.99 12.20 -6.11
N ALA A 141 13.04 11.27 -6.27
CA ALA A 141 12.72 10.28 -5.23
C ALA A 141 13.87 9.28 -5.00
N ALA A 142 14.70 9.02 -5.99
CA ALA A 142 15.86 8.14 -5.85
C ALA A 142 16.94 8.70 -4.91
N LYS A 143 17.01 10.03 -4.76
CA LYS A 143 18.01 10.74 -3.96
C LYS A 143 17.70 10.75 -2.45
N VAL A 144 16.46 10.46 -2.06
CA VAL A 144 16.00 10.51 -0.67
C VAL A 144 16.47 9.27 0.08
N ALA A 145 17.05 9.42 1.28
CA ALA A 145 17.48 8.29 2.07
C ALA A 145 16.30 7.47 2.63
N THR A 146 16.46 6.14 2.69
CA THR A 146 15.46 5.28 3.31
C THR A 146 15.53 5.40 4.83
N PRO A 147 14.40 5.58 5.55
CA PRO A 147 14.37 5.58 7.00
C PRO A 147 14.98 4.29 7.56
N LYS A 148 15.89 4.42 8.54
CA LYS A 148 16.49 3.26 9.21
C LYS A 148 15.43 2.54 10.03
N CYS A 149 15.15 1.29 9.70
CA CYS A 149 14.35 0.40 10.52
C CYS A 149 15.24 -0.24 11.57
N ARG A 150 14.81 -0.21 12.85
CA ARG A 150 15.47 -1.04 13.87
C ARG A 150 15.14 -2.49 13.55
N GLU A 151 16.13 -3.35 13.59
CA GLU A 151 15.90 -4.80 13.54
C GLU A 151 15.01 -5.17 14.72
N LYS A 152 13.92 -5.85 14.44
CA LYS A 152 13.09 -6.42 15.50
C LYS A 152 13.84 -7.65 16.02
N GLU A 153 13.99 -7.70 17.34
CA GLU A 153 14.47 -8.91 17.98
C GLU A 153 13.56 -10.09 17.59
N ILE A 154 14.19 -11.15 17.09
CA ILE A 154 13.47 -12.34 16.69
C ILE A 154 13.11 -13.07 18.00
N ILE A 155 11.84 -12.95 18.39
CA ILE A 155 11.31 -13.73 19.51
C ILE A 155 11.25 -15.19 19.03
N ARG A 156 12.07 -16.03 19.64
CA ARG A 156 12.07 -17.48 19.42
C ARG A 156 11.33 -18.12 20.56
N LEU A 157 10.39 -18.99 20.25
CA LEU A 157 9.74 -19.82 21.25
C LEU A 157 10.74 -20.89 21.71
N ASN A 158 10.81 -21.13 23.02
CA ASN A 158 11.53 -22.26 23.56
C ASN A 158 10.71 -23.56 23.41
N GLU A 159 11.29 -24.72 23.68
CA GLU A 159 10.63 -26.02 23.50
C GLU A 159 9.33 -26.17 24.33
N ASN A 160 9.31 -25.60 25.52
CA ASN A 160 8.13 -25.65 26.39
C ASN A 160 7.01 -24.76 25.83
N GLU A 161 7.31 -23.57 25.36
CA GLU A 161 6.35 -22.64 24.73
C GLU A 161 5.78 -23.23 23.42
N VAL A 162 6.61 -23.92 22.63
CA VAL A 162 6.14 -24.65 21.44
C VAL A 162 5.20 -25.78 21.82
N SER A 163 5.56 -26.57 22.83
CA SER A 163 4.73 -27.68 23.34
C SER A 163 3.39 -27.17 23.87
N GLU A 164 3.39 -26.08 24.63
CA GLU A 164 2.17 -25.45 25.14
C GLU A 164 1.30 -24.91 23.99
N LEU A 165 1.90 -24.25 23.01
CA LEU A 165 1.20 -23.73 21.82
C LEU A 165 0.53 -24.86 21.02
N LEU A 166 1.23 -25.99 20.83
CA LEU A 166 0.67 -27.16 20.16
C LEU A 166 -0.47 -27.78 20.98
N SER A 167 -0.31 -27.92 22.28
CA SER A 167 -1.36 -28.44 23.19
C SER A 167 -2.63 -27.57 23.19
N VAL A 168 -2.44 -26.21 23.16
CA VAL A 168 -3.56 -25.26 23.04
C VAL A 168 -4.24 -25.40 21.67
N ALA A 169 -3.45 -25.56 20.62
CA ALA A 169 -3.98 -25.73 19.25
C ALA A 169 -4.76 -27.02 19.09
N GLU A 170 -4.30 -28.13 19.69
CA GLU A 170 -4.96 -29.45 19.67
C GLU A 170 -6.23 -29.48 20.55
N SER A 171 -6.19 -28.86 21.73
CA SER A 171 -7.31 -28.88 22.68
C SER A 171 -8.35 -27.79 22.40
N GLY A 172 -8.08 -26.82 21.54
CA GLY A 172 -8.93 -25.64 21.32
C GLY A 172 -9.04 -24.72 22.55
N ARG A 173 -8.22 -24.93 23.59
CA ARG A 173 -8.29 -24.22 24.87
C ARG A 173 -7.94 -22.73 24.67
N GLY A 174 -8.83 -21.84 25.14
CA GLY A 174 -8.62 -20.41 25.06
C GLY A 174 -8.93 -19.79 23.70
N LEU A 175 -9.42 -20.55 22.71
CA LEU A 175 -9.87 -20.03 21.45
C LEU A 175 -11.15 -19.19 21.60
N THR A 176 -11.27 -18.14 20.79
CA THR A 176 -12.52 -17.38 20.70
C THR A 176 -13.61 -18.24 20.04
N ARG A 177 -14.91 -17.92 20.28
CA ARG A 177 -16.04 -18.58 19.60
C ARG A 177 -15.88 -18.71 18.10
N HIS A 178 -15.27 -17.68 17.46
CA HIS A 178 -15.04 -17.67 16.03
C HIS A 178 -13.93 -18.66 15.63
N ALA A 179 -12.88 -18.78 16.44
CA ALA A 179 -11.76 -19.68 16.17
C ALA A 179 -12.14 -21.16 16.44
N ILE A 180 -13.00 -21.45 17.41
CA ILE A 180 -13.53 -22.79 17.68
C ILE A 180 -14.24 -23.36 16.44
N GLY A 181 -15.04 -22.55 15.74
CA GLY A 181 -15.72 -22.99 14.52
C GLY A 181 -14.79 -23.39 13.35
N TYR A 182 -13.49 -23.07 13.43
CA TYR A 182 -12.46 -23.55 12.49
C TYR A 182 -11.68 -24.75 13.05
N HIS A 183 -11.57 -24.88 14.36
CA HIS A 183 -10.88 -26.00 15.02
C HIS A 183 -11.63 -27.32 14.84
N ASP A 184 -12.96 -27.29 14.87
CA ASP A 184 -13.83 -28.46 14.81
C ASP A 184 -14.16 -28.94 13.38
N LYS A 185 -13.50 -28.38 12.36
CA LYS A 185 -13.61 -28.73 10.93
C LYS A 185 -12.40 -29.49 10.43
#